data_70d4c2c12208362d96490a1154616799
#
_entry.id   70d4c2c12208362d96490a1154616799
#
_cell.length_a   1.000
_cell.length_b   1.000
_cell.length_c   1.000
_cell.angle_alpha   90.00
_cell.angle_beta   90.00
_cell.angle_gamma   90.00
#
_symmetry.space_group_name_H-M   'P 1'
#
loop_
_entity.id
_entity.type
_entity.pdbx_description
1 polymer ?
#
loop_
_entity_poly.entity_id
_entity_poly.type
_entity_poly.pdbx_seq_one_letter_code
_entity_poly.pdbx_strand_id
1 'polypeptide(L)'
;DNIKAWGWKQLYSLDPSRGYGFGSNGGILQTGIKPGATPNPDAHWDNTDKFNLGFDLRFLNNRLSATVDVYYDINSDILNQNIGGIIGTPIFAGGALTEVNFGRIDAFGSEFSLNWRDKIDQVKYNIGVNFGFNGNRVREWPQSAPSYIQENSVREGASTIFPTYGYKVWRGTSSGDGILRNSDDIENYWNYLSANAEAAGTSPEY
;
A
#
# COMPACT_ATOMS: atom_id res chain seq x y z
N ASP A 1 -5.72 12.24 3.69
CA ASP A 1 -5.68 12.15 5.15
C ASP A 1 -7.04 12.53 5.70
N ASN A 2 -7.79 11.55 6.16
CA ASN A 2 -9.14 11.77 6.67
C ASN A 2 -9.17 11.38 8.14
N ILE A 3 -8.77 12.31 9.02
CA ILE A 3 -9.12 12.20 10.43
C ILE A 3 -10.64 12.19 10.49
N LYS A 4 -11.24 11.15 11.05
CA LYS A 4 -12.70 11.08 11.20
C LYS A 4 -13.19 12.23 12.05
N ALA A 5 -14.15 12.98 11.53
CA ALA A 5 -14.84 13.98 12.32
C ALA A 5 -15.33 13.35 13.63
N TRP A 6 -14.99 13.96 14.76
CA TRP A 6 -15.33 13.51 16.10
C TRP A 6 -14.65 12.20 16.58
N GLY A 7 -13.59 11.73 15.91
CA GLY A 7 -12.80 10.55 16.35
C GLY A 7 -12.20 10.65 17.75
N TRP A 8 -12.04 11.89 18.27
CA TRP A 8 -11.59 12.20 19.62
C TRP A 8 -12.66 12.07 20.70
N LYS A 9 -13.97 11.92 20.31
CA LYS A 9 -15.10 11.92 21.20
C LYS A 9 -15.82 10.59 21.20
N GLN A 10 -16.24 10.10 22.38
CA GLN A 10 -17.08 8.92 22.48
C GLN A 10 -18.46 9.23 21.88
N LEU A 11 -18.79 8.55 20.81
CA LEU A 11 -20.11 8.62 20.18
C LEU A 11 -20.96 7.42 20.60
N TYR A 12 -22.27 7.61 20.60
CA TYR A 12 -23.25 6.59 20.90
C TYR A 12 -24.24 6.47 19.74
N SER A 13 -24.71 5.28 19.48
CA SER A 13 -25.77 5.02 18.49
C SER A 13 -26.94 4.29 19.13
N LEU A 14 -28.14 4.52 18.61
CA LEU A 14 -29.31 3.78 19.00
C LEU A 14 -29.19 2.33 18.47
N ASP A 15 -29.52 1.37 19.29
CA ASP A 15 -29.49 -0.05 18.94
C ASP A 15 -30.76 -0.74 19.44
N PRO A 16 -31.72 -1.04 18.54
CA PRO A 16 -32.96 -1.71 18.91
C PRO A 16 -32.74 -3.09 19.52
N SER A 17 -31.64 -3.77 19.19
CA SER A 17 -31.32 -5.11 19.73
C SER A 17 -30.86 -5.07 21.19
N ARG A 18 -30.53 -3.91 21.73
CA ARG A 18 -30.07 -3.69 23.11
C ARG A 18 -31.12 -2.95 23.95
N GLY A 19 -32.34 -2.94 23.49
CA GLY A 19 -33.47 -2.33 24.19
C GLY A 19 -33.95 -3.17 25.36
N TYR A 20 -34.78 -2.57 26.17
CA TYR A 20 -35.47 -3.21 27.29
C TYR A 20 -36.97 -2.92 27.25
N GLY A 21 -37.75 -3.94 27.54
CA GLY A 21 -39.24 -3.79 27.64
C GLY A 21 -39.64 -3.52 29.08
N PHE A 22 -40.38 -2.42 29.28
CA PHE A 22 -40.94 -2.07 30.58
C PHE A 22 -42.44 -2.39 30.60
N GLY A 23 -42.89 -2.99 31.71
CA GLY A 23 -44.30 -3.29 31.93
C GLY A 23 -44.60 -4.80 31.97
N SER A 24 -45.88 -5.14 32.28
CA SER A 24 -46.34 -6.53 32.27
C SER A 24 -46.40 -7.08 30.85
N ASN A 25 -46.00 -8.34 30.64
CA ASN A 25 -45.95 -9.02 29.35
C ASN A 25 -44.93 -8.39 28.30
N GLY A 26 -43.82 -7.86 28.78
CA GLY A 26 -42.76 -7.36 27.93
C GLY A 26 -42.97 -5.91 27.43
N GLY A 27 -44.09 -5.27 27.70
CA GLY A 27 -44.34 -3.85 27.49
C GLY A 27 -43.93 -3.28 26.14
N ILE A 28 -43.77 -1.97 26.07
CA ILE A 28 -43.23 -1.28 24.90
C ILE A 28 -41.71 -1.39 24.96
N LEU A 29 -41.13 -2.01 23.93
CA LEU A 29 -39.67 -2.13 23.80
C LEU A 29 -39.05 -0.75 23.58
N GLN A 30 -38.20 -0.33 24.49
CA GLN A 30 -37.42 0.90 24.34
C GLN A 30 -36.11 0.59 23.63
N THR A 31 -35.75 1.40 22.66
CA THR A 31 -34.48 1.26 21.93
C THR A 31 -33.32 1.54 22.88
N GLY A 32 -32.36 0.61 22.92
CA GLY A 32 -31.14 0.76 23.68
C GLY A 32 -30.12 1.66 23.00
N ILE A 33 -29.05 1.92 23.73
CA ILE A 33 -27.90 2.71 23.26
C ILE A 33 -26.66 1.83 23.32
N LYS A 34 -25.83 1.89 22.29
CA LYS A 34 -24.51 1.28 22.31
C LYS A 34 -23.41 2.31 22.10
N PRO A 35 -22.24 2.13 22.73
CA PRO A 35 -21.08 2.95 22.41
C PRO A 35 -20.59 2.66 20.98
N GLY A 36 -20.13 3.70 20.32
CA GLY A 36 -19.38 3.59 19.08
C GLY A 36 -17.96 3.07 19.30
N ALA A 37 -17.08 3.26 18.32
CA ALA A 37 -15.67 2.94 18.46
C ALA A 37 -15.02 3.75 19.59
N THR A 38 -14.01 3.18 20.21
CA THR A 38 -13.25 3.86 21.27
C THR A 38 -12.56 5.11 20.70
N PRO A 39 -12.77 6.29 21.30
CA PRO A 39 -12.17 7.52 20.81
C PRO A 39 -10.66 7.54 21.03
N ASN A 40 -9.97 8.26 20.17
CA ASN A 40 -8.56 8.62 20.40
C ASN A 40 -8.42 10.14 20.51
N PRO A 41 -8.33 10.69 21.74
CA PRO A 41 -8.17 12.12 21.92
C PRO A 41 -6.80 12.65 21.47
N ASP A 42 -5.81 11.78 21.34
CA ASP A 42 -4.43 12.13 20.96
C ASP A 42 -4.19 12.00 19.45
N ALA A 43 -5.22 11.69 18.66
CA ALA A 43 -5.10 11.63 17.21
C ALA A 43 -4.70 12.99 16.63
N HIS A 44 -3.64 13.00 15.85
CA HIS A 44 -3.08 14.19 15.21
C HIS A 44 -2.69 13.87 13.75
N TRP A 45 -2.30 14.89 13.00
CA TRP A 45 -1.81 14.73 11.63
C TRP A 45 -0.45 14.05 11.62
N ASP A 46 -0.20 13.29 10.55
CA ASP A 46 1.12 12.74 10.25
C ASP A 46 2.15 13.88 10.10
N ASN A 47 3.39 13.55 10.43
CA ASN A 47 4.51 14.48 10.36
C ASN A 47 5.47 14.03 9.24
N THR A 48 5.92 14.99 8.42
CA THR A 48 6.90 14.73 7.38
C THR A 48 8.09 15.65 7.48
N ASP A 49 9.26 15.09 7.79
CA ASP A 49 10.54 15.77 7.73
C ASP A 49 11.17 15.55 6.35
N LYS A 50 11.52 16.64 5.66
CA LYS A 50 12.05 16.61 4.30
C LYS A 50 13.47 17.14 4.25
N PHE A 51 14.36 16.35 3.68
CA PHE A 51 15.74 16.70 3.41
C PHE A 51 15.97 16.68 1.92
N ASN A 52 16.46 17.78 1.37
CA ASN A 52 16.80 17.91 -0.03
C ASN A 52 18.16 18.57 -0.19
N LEU A 53 18.97 18.03 -1.10
CA LEU A 53 20.26 18.59 -1.48
C LEU A 53 20.36 18.64 -3.00
N GLY A 54 20.43 19.85 -3.54
CA GLY A 54 20.50 20.11 -4.98
C GLY A 54 21.79 20.80 -5.40
N PHE A 55 22.28 20.48 -6.59
CA PHE A 55 23.43 21.12 -7.24
C PHE A 55 23.09 21.47 -8.68
N ASP A 56 23.27 22.74 -9.02
CA ASP A 56 23.24 23.25 -10.39
C ASP A 56 24.65 23.56 -10.87
N LEU A 57 25.09 22.84 -11.86
CA LEU A 57 26.43 22.91 -12.41
C LEU A 57 26.40 23.40 -13.86
N ARG A 58 27.34 24.27 -14.23
CA ARG A 58 27.48 24.75 -15.61
C ARG A 58 28.94 24.67 -16.02
N PHE A 59 29.17 24.10 -17.18
CA PHE A 59 30.50 23.85 -17.73
C PHE A 59 30.59 24.33 -19.16
N LEU A 60 31.81 24.42 -19.66
CA LEU A 60 32.13 24.71 -21.08
C LEU A 60 31.45 25.96 -21.61
N ASN A 61 31.59 27.09 -20.89
CA ASN A 61 30.95 28.37 -21.25
C ASN A 61 29.42 28.26 -21.39
N ASN A 62 28.77 27.58 -20.47
CA ASN A 62 27.32 27.31 -20.43
C ASN A 62 26.81 26.39 -21.56
N ARG A 63 27.67 25.66 -22.24
CA ARG A 63 27.26 24.65 -23.23
C ARG A 63 26.69 23.42 -22.54
N LEU A 64 27.29 23.00 -21.41
CA LEU A 64 26.83 21.89 -20.62
C LEU A 64 26.25 22.38 -19.28
N SER A 65 25.01 22.07 -18.99
CA SER A 65 24.38 22.25 -17.69
C SER A 65 23.96 20.91 -17.11
N ALA A 66 24.22 20.70 -15.83
CA ALA A 66 23.83 19.53 -15.09
C ALA A 66 23.13 19.96 -13.79
N THR A 67 22.02 19.36 -13.49
CA THR A 67 21.31 19.50 -12.21
C THR A 67 21.25 18.13 -11.55
N VAL A 68 21.57 18.09 -10.27
CA VAL A 68 21.52 16.87 -9.44
C VAL A 68 20.75 17.21 -8.18
N ASP A 69 19.67 16.51 -7.93
CA ASP A 69 18.88 16.60 -6.70
C ASP A 69 18.84 15.25 -6.00
N VAL A 70 19.04 15.26 -4.69
CA VAL A 70 18.91 14.09 -3.84
C VAL A 70 18.01 14.44 -2.68
N TYR A 71 17.01 13.61 -2.41
CA TYR A 71 16.07 13.84 -1.32
C TYR A 71 15.91 12.61 -0.44
N TYR A 72 15.55 12.89 0.82
CA TYR A 72 15.18 11.89 1.80
C TYR A 72 14.07 12.46 2.69
N ASP A 73 12.91 11.85 2.66
CA ASP A 73 11.73 12.26 3.40
C ASP A 73 11.40 11.20 4.45
N ILE A 74 11.16 11.62 5.68
CA ILE A 74 10.72 10.78 6.78
C ILE A 74 9.27 11.14 7.08
N ASN A 75 8.35 10.23 6.75
CA ASN A 75 6.96 10.37 7.12
C ASN A 75 6.68 9.50 8.34
N SER A 76 6.42 10.13 9.48
CA SER A 76 6.17 9.51 10.78
C SER A 76 4.77 9.80 11.30
N ASP A 77 4.37 9.08 12.34
CA ASP A 77 3.07 9.22 12.99
C ASP A 77 1.89 9.04 12.02
N ILE A 78 2.07 8.17 11.03
CA ILE A 78 1.05 7.94 10.00
C ILE A 78 -0.23 7.45 10.66
N LEU A 79 -1.34 8.14 10.35
CA LEU A 79 -2.64 7.82 10.91
C LEU A 79 -3.17 6.53 10.32
N ASN A 80 -3.26 5.49 11.16
CA ASN A 80 -3.75 4.19 10.79
C ASN A 80 -5.13 3.92 11.38
N GLN A 81 -6.01 3.39 10.56
CA GLN A 81 -7.33 2.94 10.98
C GLN A 81 -7.27 1.44 11.32
N ASN A 82 -8.12 1.04 12.27
CA ASN A 82 -8.40 -0.38 12.50
C ASN A 82 -7.26 -1.22 13.11
N ILE A 83 -6.44 -0.63 13.97
CA ILE A 83 -5.38 -1.37 14.69
C ILE A 83 -5.91 -2.16 15.90
N GLY A 84 -7.23 -2.29 16.02
CA GLY A 84 -7.87 -2.94 17.16
C GLY A 84 -7.44 -4.40 17.43
N GLY A 85 -6.88 -5.07 16.43
CA GLY A 85 -6.28 -6.39 16.61
C GLY A 85 -4.91 -6.37 17.30
N ILE A 86 -4.26 -5.22 17.34
CA ILE A 86 -2.91 -5.04 17.93
C ILE A 86 -3.02 -4.41 19.32
N ILE A 87 -3.91 -3.44 19.46
CA ILE A 87 -4.22 -2.82 20.74
C ILE A 87 -5.51 -3.46 21.27
N GLY A 88 -5.37 -4.40 22.21
CA GLY A 88 -6.48 -5.12 22.80
C GLY A 88 -7.42 -4.23 23.59
N THR A 89 -8.32 -3.54 22.92
CA THR A 89 -9.39 -2.77 23.58
C THR A 89 -10.54 -3.73 23.91
N PRO A 90 -11.03 -3.74 25.16
CA PRO A 90 -12.15 -4.58 25.54
C PRO A 90 -13.42 -4.25 24.75
N ILE A 91 -14.16 -5.27 24.31
CA ILE A 91 -15.39 -5.11 23.52
C ILE A 91 -16.43 -4.24 24.24
N PHE A 92 -16.50 -4.31 25.58
CA PHE A 92 -17.43 -3.48 26.37
C PHE A 92 -17.05 -1.98 26.37
N ALA A 93 -15.80 -1.65 26.05
CA ALA A 93 -15.33 -0.27 25.91
C ALA A 93 -15.51 0.31 24.49
N GLY A 94 -16.24 -0.41 23.60
CA GLY A 94 -16.46 0.01 22.22
C GLY A 94 -15.61 -0.71 21.18
N GLY A 95 -14.70 -1.60 21.61
CA GLY A 95 -13.86 -2.37 20.69
C GLY A 95 -12.66 -1.59 20.17
N ALA A 96 -12.39 -1.67 18.86
CA ALA A 96 -11.24 -1.05 18.24
C ALA A 96 -11.20 0.48 18.39
N LEU A 97 -10.01 1.03 18.51
CA LEU A 97 -9.77 2.47 18.40
C LEU A 97 -10.19 2.97 17.01
N THR A 98 -10.64 4.23 16.93
CA THR A 98 -11.01 4.84 15.66
C THR A 98 -9.83 4.99 14.73
N GLU A 99 -8.76 5.57 15.24
CA GLU A 99 -7.53 5.89 14.51
C GLU A 99 -6.39 6.01 15.51
N VAL A 100 -5.19 5.63 15.09
CA VAL A 100 -3.98 5.74 15.91
C VAL A 100 -2.82 6.21 15.03
N ASN A 101 -2.05 7.17 15.52
CA ASN A 101 -0.82 7.59 14.90
C ASN A 101 0.27 6.55 15.18
N PHE A 102 0.44 5.66 14.21
CA PHE A 102 1.44 4.61 14.28
C PHE A 102 1.86 4.21 12.87
N GLY A 103 3.09 4.41 12.56
CA GLY A 103 3.68 4.04 11.29
C GLY A 103 4.72 5.04 10.83
N ARG A 104 5.74 4.51 10.17
CA ARG A 104 6.80 5.31 9.56
C ARG A 104 7.18 4.75 8.21
N ILE A 105 7.21 5.65 7.21
CA ILE A 105 7.66 5.34 5.86
C ILE A 105 8.71 6.37 5.46
N ASP A 106 9.90 5.89 5.10
CA ASP A 106 10.93 6.72 4.54
C ASP A 106 10.83 6.69 3.01
N ALA A 107 10.87 7.85 2.35
CA ALA A 107 10.96 7.98 0.90
C ALA A 107 12.30 8.62 0.53
N PHE A 108 12.90 8.18 -0.55
CA PHE A 108 14.19 8.68 -1.00
C PHE A 108 14.29 8.64 -2.53
N GLY A 109 15.12 9.51 -3.06
CA GLY A 109 15.35 9.52 -4.48
C GLY A 109 16.47 10.46 -4.90
N SER A 110 16.78 10.38 -6.19
CA SER A 110 17.71 11.26 -6.85
C SER A 110 17.23 11.55 -8.26
N GLU A 111 17.43 12.78 -8.69
CA GLU A 111 17.12 13.26 -10.02
C GLU A 111 18.36 13.85 -10.66
N PHE A 112 18.58 13.53 -11.92
CA PHE A 112 19.69 14.00 -12.72
C PHE A 112 19.16 14.59 -14.00
N SER A 113 19.55 15.80 -14.30
CA SER A 113 19.27 16.47 -15.56
C SER A 113 20.56 16.91 -16.21
N LEU A 114 20.78 16.51 -17.45
CA LEU A 114 21.94 16.92 -18.25
C LEU A 114 21.44 17.57 -19.53
N ASN A 115 21.95 18.76 -19.83
CA ASN A 115 21.54 19.49 -21.00
C ASN A 115 22.78 20.02 -21.72
N TRP A 116 22.89 19.71 -23.01
CA TRP A 116 23.93 20.19 -23.89
C TRP A 116 23.37 21.14 -24.93
N ARG A 117 23.94 22.34 -25.03
CA ARG A 117 23.59 23.33 -26.04
C ARG A 117 24.82 23.70 -26.86
N ASP A 118 24.70 23.65 -28.15
CA ASP A 118 25.77 24.09 -29.06
C ASP A 118 25.20 24.57 -30.36
N LYS A 119 26.11 25.01 -31.25
CA LYS A 119 25.79 25.44 -32.62
C LYS A 119 26.81 24.84 -33.59
N ILE A 120 26.32 24.45 -34.75
CA ILE A 120 27.13 24.10 -35.92
C ILE A 120 26.73 25.07 -36.99
N ASP A 121 27.64 25.97 -37.33
CA ASP A 121 27.40 27.10 -38.22
C ASP A 121 26.20 27.96 -37.77
N GLN A 122 25.10 27.98 -38.52
CA GLN A 122 23.87 28.74 -38.21
C GLN A 122 22.85 27.89 -37.40
N VAL A 123 23.05 26.59 -37.33
CA VAL A 123 22.12 25.67 -36.66
C VAL A 123 22.46 25.59 -35.18
N LYS A 124 21.50 26.00 -34.32
CA LYS A 124 21.58 25.83 -32.88
C LYS A 124 20.84 24.53 -32.49
N TYR A 125 21.45 23.73 -31.65
CA TYR A 125 20.83 22.51 -31.14
C TYR A 125 20.93 22.41 -29.65
N ASN A 126 20.01 21.67 -29.05
CA ASN A 126 19.93 21.39 -27.64
C ASN A 126 19.55 19.92 -27.44
N ILE A 127 20.34 19.21 -26.65
CA ILE A 127 20.09 17.79 -26.30
C ILE A 127 20.02 17.71 -24.79
N GLY A 128 18.91 17.19 -24.26
CA GLY A 128 18.69 17.00 -22.85
C GLY A 128 18.39 15.55 -22.52
N VAL A 129 18.90 15.09 -21.36
CA VAL A 129 18.61 13.78 -20.77
C VAL A 129 18.25 13.99 -19.31
N ASN A 130 17.13 13.42 -18.92
CA ASN A 130 16.69 13.39 -17.52
C ASN A 130 16.62 11.94 -17.05
N PHE A 131 17.11 11.71 -15.86
CA PHE A 131 17.05 10.41 -15.20
C PHE A 131 16.64 10.62 -13.76
N GLY A 132 15.65 9.85 -13.30
CA GLY A 132 15.19 9.86 -11.92
C GLY A 132 15.14 8.45 -11.32
N PHE A 133 15.53 8.35 -10.09
CA PHE A 133 15.37 7.16 -9.26
C PHE A 133 14.64 7.55 -8.00
N ASN A 134 13.61 6.78 -7.65
CA ASN A 134 12.88 6.95 -6.40
C ASN A 134 12.56 5.59 -5.76
N GLY A 135 12.42 5.62 -4.47
CA GLY A 135 12.06 4.46 -3.69
C GLY A 135 11.45 4.85 -2.36
N ASN A 136 10.85 3.90 -1.70
CA ASN A 136 10.41 4.07 -0.32
C ASN A 136 10.66 2.79 0.49
N ARG A 137 10.63 2.93 1.79
CA ARG A 137 10.76 1.81 2.72
C ARG A 137 9.89 2.03 3.95
N VAL A 138 9.07 1.06 4.25
CA VAL A 138 8.29 1.00 5.48
C VAL A 138 9.23 0.67 6.63
N ARG A 139 9.28 1.53 7.64
CA ARG A 139 10.10 1.36 8.84
C ARG A 139 9.32 0.78 9.98
N GLU A 140 8.10 1.29 10.17
CA GLU A 140 7.19 0.88 11.21
C GLU A 140 5.78 0.77 10.61
N TRP A 141 5.11 -0.33 10.86
CA TRP A 141 3.75 -0.55 10.38
C TRP A 141 3.00 -1.54 11.28
N PRO A 142 1.72 -1.28 11.61
CA PRO A 142 0.94 -2.20 12.40
C PRO A 142 0.66 -3.47 11.60
N GLN A 143 1.26 -4.57 11.99
CA GLN A 143 1.08 -5.86 11.33
C GLN A 143 -0.04 -6.64 11.99
N SER A 144 -1.11 -6.89 11.25
CA SER A 144 -2.31 -7.60 11.74
C SER A 144 -2.49 -9.01 11.17
N ALA A 145 -1.69 -9.41 10.18
CA ALA A 145 -1.86 -10.70 9.49
C ALA A 145 -0.57 -11.52 9.43
N PRO A 146 -0.66 -12.85 9.37
CA PRO A 146 0.49 -13.72 9.17
C PRO A 146 1.26 -13.40 7.89
N SER A 147 2.58 -13.57 7.92
CA SER A 147 3.50 -13.15 6.86
C SER A 147 3.22 -13.76 5.47
N TYR A 148 2.66 -14.96 5.40
CA TYR A 148 2.35 -15.64 4.14
C TYR A 148 1.17 -15.06 3.36
N ILE A 149 0.33 -14.21 4.01
CA ILE A 149 -0.80 -13.51 3.36
C ILE A 149 -0.41 -12.08 2.97
N GLN A 150 0.79 -11.63 3.33
CA GLN A 150 1.17 -10.22 3.30
C GLN A 150 1.95 -9.80 2.04
N GLU A 151 2.05 -10.63 1.02
CA GLU A 151 2.83 -10.29 -0.17
C GLU A 151 2.36 -9.00 -0.86
N ASN A 152 1.07 -8.70 -0.78
CA ASN A 152 0.44 -7.51 -1.34
C ASN A 152 -0.07 -6.53 -0.24
N SER A 153 0.54 -6.54 0.93
CA SER A 153 0.20 -5.62 2.02
C SER A 153 1.40 -4.81 2.48
N VAL A 154 1.13 -3.64 3.04
CA VAL A 154 2.17 -2.79 3.64
C VAL A 154 2.79 -3.55 4.81
N ARG A 155 4.12 -3.71 4.79
CA ARG A 155 4.86 -4.43 5.83
C ARG A 155 6.22 -3.79 6.07
N GLU A 156 6.71 -3.93 7.28
CA GLU A 156 8.04 -3.45 7.67
C GLU A 156 9.15 -4.05 6.80
N GLY A 157 10.10 -3.20 6.43
CA GLY A 157 11.23 -3.57 5.60
C GLY A 157 10.96 -3.64 4.11
N ALA A 158 9.69 -3.61 3.67
CA ALA A 158 9.28 -3.60 2.26
C ALA A 158 9.02 -2.19 1.72
N SER A 159 8.89 -2.09 0.40
CA SER A 159 8.36 -0.89 -0.26
C SER A 159 6.83 -0.89 -0.18
N THR A 160 6.22 0.29 -0.24
CA THR A 160 4.76 0.42 -0.46
C THR A 160 4.35 0.17 -1.91
N ILE A 161 5.32 0.10 -2.81
CA ILE A 161 5.10 -0.27 -4.20
C ILE A 161 5.19 -1.79 -4.29
N PHE A 162 4.04 -2.43 -4.42
CA PHE A 162 3.97 -3.89 -4.50
C PHE A 162 4.28 -4.37 -5.92
N PRO A 163 5.07 -5.44 -6.06
CA PRO A 163 5.21 -6.10 -7.35
C PRO A 163 3.85 -6.69 -7.77
N THR A 164 3.47 -6.44 -9.00
CA THR A 164 2.30 -7.10 -9.58
C THR A 164 2.70 -8.49 -10.03
N TYR A 165 2.15 -9.51 -9.39
CA TYR A 165 2.35 -10.89 -9.78
C TYR A 165 1.29 -11.28 -10.79
N GLY A 166 1.72 -11.97 -11.85
CA GLY A 166 0.84 -12.59 -12.82
C GLY A 166 1.25 -14.06 -13.03
N TYR A 167 0.33 -14.86 -13.49
CA TYR A 167 0.65 -16.22 -13.89
C TYR A 167 1.57 -16.21 -15.09
N LYS A 168 2.63 -17.03 -15.04
CA LYS A 168 3.49 -17.24 -16.21
C LYS A 168 2.69 -17.96 -17.27
N VAL A 169 2.65 -17.41 -18.47
CA VAL A 169 2.00 -18.05 -19.62
C VAL A 169 2.70 -19.36 -19.91
N TRP A 170 1.94 -20.46 -19.87
CA TRP A 170 2.43 -21.76 -20.31
C TRP A 170 2.56 -21.77 -21.84
N ARG A 171 3.73 -22.13 -22.33
CA ARG A 171 4.05 -22.03 -23.76
C ARG A 171 4.07 -23.37 -24.47
N GLY A 172 3.48 -24.41 -23.90
CA GLY A 172 3.39 -25.75 -24.48
C GLY A 172 2.26 -25.95 -25.49
N THR A 173 1.54 -24.88 -25.86
CA THR A 173 0.55 -24.92 -26.95
C THR A 173 1.19 -24.94 -28.32
N SER A 174 0.48 -25.43 -29.34
CA SER A 174 0.94 -25.50 -30.74
C SER A 174 1.43 -24.13 -31.28
N SER A 175 0.84 -23.01 -30.79
CA SER A 175 1.23 -21.64 -31.15
C SER A 175 2.22 -21.00 -30.19
N GLY A 176 2.53 -21.63 -29.05
CA GLY A 176 3.43 -21.10 -28.02
C GLY A 176 2.93 -19.87 -27.27
N ASP A 177 1.66 -19.50 -27.41
CA ASP A 177 1.04 -18.30 -26.80
C ASP A 177 0.17 -18.60 -25.56
N GLY A 178 0.04 -19.88 -25.20
CA GLY A 178 -0.72 -20.32 -24.04
C GLY A 178 -2.23 -20.41 -24.24
N ILE A 179 -2.73 -20.23 -25.46
CA ILE A 179 -4.16 -20.32 -25.76
C ILE A 179 -4.45 -21.72 -26.31
N LEU A 180 -5.30 -22.48 -25.63
CA LEU A 180 -5.72 -23.82 -26.03
C LEU A 180 -6.70 -23.71 -27.20
N ARG A 181 -6.33 -24.20 -28.40
CA ARG A 181 -7.15 -24.08 -29.61
C ARG A 181 -7.66 -25.38 -30.14
N ASN A 182 -7.03 -26.47 -29.78
CA ASN A 182 -7.34 -27.81 -30.29
C ASN A 182 -7.21 -28.88 -29.20
N SER A 183 -7.62 -30.11 -29.50
CA SER A 183 -7.58 -31.21 -28.55
C SER A 183 -6.17 -31.53 -28.06
N ASP A 184 -5.18 -31.39 -28.94
CA ASP A 184 -3.78 -31.70 -28.63
C ASP A 184 -3.21 -30.69 -27.63
N ASP A 185 -3.58 -29.40 -27.77
CA ASP A 185 -3.21 -28.35 -26.80
C ASP A 185 -3.81 -28.65 -25.43
N ILE A 186 -5.05 -29.11 -25.36
CA ILE A 186 -5.74 -29.49 -24.12
C ILE A 186 -5.07 -30.70 -23.48
N GLU A 187 -4.76 -31.73 -24.25
CA GLU A 187 -4.10 -32.94 -23.76
C GLU A 187 -2.68 -32.61 -23.23
N ASN A 188 -1.93 -31.83 -23.97
CA ASN A 188 -0.59 -31.36 -23.55
C ASN A 188 -0.64 -30.56 -22.26
N TYR A 189 -1.64 -29.67 -22.11
CA TYR A 189 -1.81 -28.88 -20.89
C TYR A 189 -2.21 -29.79 -19.72
N TRP A 190 -3.08 -30.75 -19.92
CA TRP A 190 -3.47 -31.70 -18.90
C TRP A 190 -2.27 -32.56 -18.42
N ASN A 191 -1.48 -33.05 -19.35
CA ASN A 191 -0.25 -33.78 -19.02
C ASN A 191 0.74 -32.92 -18.23
N TYR A 192 0.87 -31.65 -18.58
CA TYR A 192 1.68 -30.70 -17.83
C TYR A 192 1.17 -30.48 -16.40
N LEU A 193 -0.13 -30.30 -16.22
CA LEU A 193 -0.74 -30.14 -14.91
C LEU A 193 -0.59 -31.40 -14.04
N SER A 194 -0.85 -32.55 -14.63
CA SER A 194 -0.74 -33.84 -13.93
C SER A 194 0.69 -34.12 -13.47
N ALA A 195 1.67 -33.86 -14.31
CA ALA A 195 3.09 -34.01 -13.95
C ALA A 195 3.53 -33.05 -12.83
N ASN A 196 3.04 -31.80 -12.84
CA ASN A 196 3.35 -30.84 -11.78
C ASN A 196 2.62 -31.20 -10.46
N ALA A 197 1.39 -31.68 -10.53
CA ALA A 197 0.65 -32.12 -9.35
C ALA A 197 1.31 -33.34 -8.70
N GLU A 198 1.74 -34.29 -9.48
CA GLU A 198 2.48 -35.46 -9.01
C GLU A 198 3.82 -35.06 -8.37
N ALA A 199 4.57 -34.14 -8.99
CA ALA A 199 5.82 -33.62 -8.45
C ALA A 199 5.62 -32.86 -7.13
N ALA A 200 4.46 -32.22 -6.94
CA ALA A 200 4.05 -31.54 -5.73
C ALA A 200 3.43 -32.47 -4.66
N GLY A 201 3.25 -33.76 -4.97
CA GLY A 201 2.59 -34.72 -4.07
C GLY A 201 1.08 -34.48 -3.90
N THR A 202 0.45 -33.83 -4.87
CA THR A 202 -0.99 -33.53 -4.90
C THR A 202 -1.65 -34.20 -6.09
N SER A 203 -2.98 -34.30 -6.06
CA SER A 203 -3.76 -34.72 -7.24
C SER A 203 -4.14 -33.48 -8.06
N PRO A 204 -4.18 -33.56 -9.41
CA PRO A 204 -4.75 -32.48 -10.20
C PRO A 204 -6.25 -32.40 -9.86
N GLU A 205 -6.66 -31.23 -9.37
CA GLU A 205 -8.08 -30.94 -9.12
C GLU A 205 -8.70 -30.32 -10.38
N TYR A 206 -9.96 -30.70 -10.65
CA TYR A 206 -10.74 -30.18 -11.77
C TYR A 206 -11.33 -28.82 -11.46
#